data_79daed2030ad080e21f2e8df523a7bdc
#
_entry.id   79daed2030ad080e21f2e8df523a7bdc
#
_cell.length_a   1.000
_cell.length_b   1.000
_cell.length_c   1.000
_cell.angle_alpha   90.00
_cell.angle_beta   90.00
_cell.angle_gamma   90.00
#
_symmetry.space_group_name_H-M   'P 1'
#
loop_
_entity.id
_entity.type
_entity.pdbx_description
1 polymer ?
#
loop_
_entity_poly.entity_id
_entity_poly.type
_entity_poly.pdbx_seq_one_letter_code
_entity_poly.pdbx_strand_id
1 'polypeptide(L)'
;MPKSRLLALAFCLWAQLSIHAEALDPAIQAKVDAQMTAIQAWANDPVLVKAVKEHNAALPPDQAAMTQEKWKTLTVLDPFVRGFNKNEAGQFLKSKKTEVISEAFLSGADGLKVAFLAKTTNWSHKGKPKHDEPMSGKTWQGPVEVDESTGLQQLQIAVPVIEGGKPAGSLVVGLSVSKLK
;
A
#
# COMPACT_ATOMS: atom_id res chain seq x y z
N MET A 1 31.59 -42.30 -47.87
CA MET A 1 31.03 -42.71 -46.58
C MET A 1 30.80 -41.44 -45.75
N PRO A 2 29.58 -40.94 -45.56
CA PRO A 2 29.31 -39.78 -44.73
C PRO A 2 29.01 -40.22 -43.30
N LYS A 3 29.66 -39.57 -42.34
CA LYS A 3 29.46 -39.79 -40.90
C LYS A 3 28.28 -38.94 -40.42
N SER A 4 27.21 -39.62 -40.03
CA SER A 4 26.01 -39.03 -39.35
C SER A 4 26.43 -38.53 -37.98
N ARG A 5 26.25 -37.23 -37.73
CA ARG A 5 26.29 -36.65 -36.36
C ARG A 5 24.86 -36.57 -35.82
N LEU A 6 24.51 -37.43 -34.85
CA LEU A 6 23.31 -37.27 -34.07
C LEU A 6 23.48 -36.08 -33.14
N LEU A 7 22.62 -35.07 -33.33
CA LEU A 7 22.44 -33.96 -32.36
C LEU A 7 21.40 -34.40 -31.33
N ALA A 8 21.84 -34.67 -30.13
CA ALA A 8 20.94 -34.92 -28.99
C ALA A 8 20.42 -33.54 -28.46
N LEU A 9 19.16 -33.22 -28.73
CA LEU A 9 18.46 -32.10 -28.07
C LEU A 9 18.13 -32.50 -26.63
N ALA A 10 18.85 -31.93 -25.67
CA ALA A 10 18.48 -31.99 -24.27
C ALA A 10 17.35 -31.00 -24.00
N PHE A 11 16.13 -31.51 -23.81
CA PHE A 11 14.96 -30.73 -23.38
C PHE A 11 15.08 -30.51 -21.87
N CYS A 12 15.58 -29.34 -21.45
CA CYS A 12 15.52 -28.92 -20.05
C CYS A 12 14.07 -28.56 -19.71
N LEU A 13 13.38 -29.48 -19.01
CA LEU A 13 12.09 -29.21 -18.38
C LEU A 13 12.33 -28.26 -17.19
N TRP A 14 12.08 -26.97 -17.37
CA TRP A 14 11.97 -26.03 -16.27
C TRP A 14 10.63 -26.27 -15.57
N ALA A 15 10.66 -26.97 -14.44
CA ALA A 15 9.52 -27.04 -13.54
C ALA A 15 9.29 -25.61 -12.97
N GLN A 16 8.27 -24.93 -13.45
CA GLN A 16 7.80 -23.69 -12.83
C GLN A 16 7.15 -24.09 -11.49
N LEU A 17 7.87 -23.87 -10.39
CA LEU A 17 7.25 -23.84 -9.06
C LEU A 17 6.29 -22.65 -9.03
N SER A 18 5.02 -22.90 -9.25
CA SER A 18 3.96 -21.93 -8.94
C SER A 18 3.89 -21.83 -7.42
N ILE A 19 4.44 -20.75 -6.85
CA ILE A 19 4.20 -20.40 -5.45
C ILE A 19 2.74 -19.97 -5.40
N HIS A 20 1.86 -20.88 -5.03
CA HIS A 20 0.48 -20.53 -4.69
C HIS A 20 0.55 -19.81 -3.34
N ALA A 21 0.20 -18.53 -3.32
CA ALA A 21 -0.10 -17.86 -2.06
C ALA A 21 -1.22 -18.68 -1.38
N GLU A 22 -0.97 -19.14 -0.18
CA GLU A 22 -1.95 -19.91 0.59
C GLU A 22 -3.20 -19.04 0.76
N ALA A 23 -4.36 -19.56 0.33
CA ALA A 23 -5.62 -18.85 0.44
C ALA A 23 -5.94 -18.63 1.92
N LEU A 24 -6.41 -17.43 2.27
CA LEU A 24 -6.89 -17.15 3.63
C LEU A 24 -8.01 -18.09 4.02
N ASP A 25 -8.08 -18.44 5.30
CA ASP A 25 -9.26 -19.08 5.88
C ASP A 25 -10.51 -18.28 5.52
N PRO A 26 -11.60 -18.91 5.04
CA PRO A 26 -12.81 -18.20 4.61
C PRO A 26 -13.43 -17.30 5.68
N ALA A 27 -13.34 -17.68 6.96
CA ALA A 27 -13.85 -16.85 8.05
C ALA A 27 -12.97 -15.59 8.26
N ILE A 28 -11.66 -15.71 8.05
CA ILE A 28 -10.74 -14.58 8.08
C ILE A 28 -10.98 -13.69 6.86
N GLN A 29 -11.16 -14.26 5.66
CA GLN A 29 -11.45 -13.50 4.46
C GLN A 29 -12.75 -12.69 4.60
N ALA A 30 -13.81 -13.25 5.18
CA ALA A 30 -15.04 -12.51 5.44
C ALA A 30 -14.85 -11.30 6.36
N LYS A 31 -13.95 -11.41 7.35
CA LYS A 31 -13.58 -10.27 8.20
C LYS A 31 -12.75 -9.23 7.45
N VAL A 32 -11.86 -9.67 6.56
CA VAL A 32 -11.11 -8.79 5.64
C VAL A 32 -12.06 -8.00 4.74
N ASP A 33 -13.07 -8.67 4.15
CA ASP A 33 -14.06 -8.04 3.27
C ASP A 33 -14.89 -6.99 4.00
N ALA A 34 -15.25 -7.26 5.27
CA ALA A 34 -15.93 -6.29 6.12
C ALA A 34 -15.04 -5.05 6.39
N GLN A 35 -13.74 -5.25 6.63
CA GLN A 35 -12.78 -4.13 6.78
C GLN A 35 -12.62 -3.36 5.46
N MET A 36 -12.56 -4.05 4.33
CA MET A 36 -12.45 -3.43 3.01
C MET A 36 -13.60 -2.45 2.74
N THR A 37 -14.83 -2.81 3.08
CA THR A 37 -16.00 -1.93 2.97
C THR A 37 -15.83 -0.66 3.80
N ALA A 38 -15.36 -0.78 5.03
CA ALA A 38 -15.08 0.37 5.89
C ALA A 38 -13.95 1.26 5.33
N ILE A 39 -12.87 0.65 4.83
CA ILE A 39 -11.71 1.35 4.24
C ILE A 39 -12.12 2.11 2.98
N GLN A 40 -13.00 1.54 2.14
CA GLN A 40 -13.57 2.24 0.98
C GLN A 40 -14.37 3.48 1.40
N ALA A 41 -15.15 3.37 2.48
CA ALA A 41 -15.88 4.52 3.03
C ALA A 41 -14.90 5.60 3.55
N TRP A 42 -13.79 5.22 4.18
CA TRP A 42 -12.76 6.20 4.60
C TRP A 42 -12.11 6.90 3.43
N ALA A 43 -11.77 6.17 2.37
CA ALA A 43 -11.15 6.76 1.17
C ALA A 43 -12.03 7.82 0.50
N ASN A 44 -13.35 7.72 0.68
CA ASN A 44 -14.32 8.68 0.16
C ASN A 44 -14.70 9.79 1.17
N ASP A 45 -14.08 9.80 2.36
CA ASP A 45 -14.32 10.87 3.33
C ASP A 45 -13.80 12.21 2.79
N PRO A 46 -14.59 13.30 2.91
CA PRO A 46 -14.20 14.63 2.42
C PRO A 46 -12.82 15.09 2.92
N VAL A 47 -12.40 14.70 4.11
CA VAL A 47 -11.08 15.05 4.66
C VAL A 47 -9.96 14.43 3.84
N LEU A 48 -10.06 13.15 3.49
CA LEU A 48 -9.02 12.47 2.70
C LEU A 48 -9.05 12.91 1.23
N VAL A 49 -10.24 13.07 0.65
CA VAL A 49 -10.40 13.56 -0.72
C VAL A 49 -9.82 14.97 -0.86
N LYS A 50 -10.13 15.88 0.07
CA LYS A 50 -9.57 17.24 0.11
C LYS A 50 -8.05 17.21 0.19
N ALA A 51 -7.48 16.43 1.11
CA ALA A 51 -6.03 16.36 1.29
C ALA A 51 -5.30 15.85 0.04
N VAL A 52 -5.85 14.84 -0.63
CA VAL A 52 -5.30 14.33 -1.91
C VAL A 52 -5.41 15.39 -3.01
N LYS A 53 -6.56 16.06 -3.13
CA LYS A 53 -6.77 17.13 -4.11
C LYS A 53 -5.77 18.27 -3.93
N GLU A 54 -5.57 18.75 -2.70
CA GLU A 54 -4.62 19.82 -2.38
C GLU A 54 -3.19 19.41 -2.72
N HIS A 55 -2.78 18.19 -2.34
CA HIS A 55 -1.47 17.63 -2.68
C HIS A 55 -1.25 17.58 -4.20
N ASN A 56 -2.24 17.08 -4.96
CA ASN A 56 -2.12 16.96 -6.41
C ASN A 56 -2.11 18.32 -7.12
N ALA A 57 -2.75 19.35 -6.53
CA ALA A 57 -2.78 20.69 -7.09
C ALA A 57 -1.46 21.45 -6.89
N ALA A 58 -0.81 21.27 -5.75
CA ALA A 58 0.42 21.98 -5.40
C ALA A 58 1.28 21.16 -4.41
N LEU A 59 2.28 20.48 -4.93
CA LEU A 59 3.24 19.75 -4.09
C LEU A 59 4.15 20.76 -3.35
N PRO A 60 4.21 20.73 -2.01
CA PRO A 60 5.11 21.59 -1.25
C PRO A 60 6.59 21.41 -1.67
N PRO A 61 7.39 22.49 -1.74
CA PRO A 61 8.79 22.43 -2.22
C PRO A 61 9.67 21.43 -1.47
N ASP A 62 9.48 21.28 -0.16
CA ASP A 62 10.21 20.33 0.68
C ASP A 62 9.83 18.88 0.37
N GLN A 63 8.58 18.61 0.02
CA GLN A 63 8.12 17.31 -0.44
C GLN A 63 8.63 17.01 -1.86
N ALA A 64 8.61 17.99 -2.75
CA ALA A 64 9.14 17.86 -4.12
C ALA A 64 10.65 17.58 -4.12
N ALA A 65 11.40 18.13 -3.17
CA ALA A 65 12.84 17.94 -3.01
C ALA A 65 13.21 16.67 -2.21
N MET A 66 12.22 15.91 -1.70
CA MET A 66 12.45 14.69 -0.92
C MET A 66 12.81 13.53 -1.84
N THR A 67 13.93 12.87 -1.57
CA THR A 67 14.33 11.63 -2.24
C THR A 67 14.14 10.42 -1.32
N GLN A 68 14.14 9.22 -1.90
CA GLN A 68 14.05 7.98 -1.11
C GLN A 68 15.25 7.84 -0.15
N GLU A 69 16.44 8.28 -0.54
CA GLU A 69 17.65 8.25 0.28
C GLU A 69 17.49 9.17 1.49
N LYS A 70 17.08 10.43 1.27
CA LYS A 70 16.77 11.35 2.36
C LYS A 70 15.68 10.83 3.28
N TRP A 71 14.59 10.30 2.68
CA TRP A 71 13.48 9.72 3.46
C TRP A 71 13.95 8.64 4.43
N LYS A 72 14.85 7.75 4.00
CA LYS A 72 15.39 6.68 4.85
C LYS A 72 16.18 7.20 6.06
N THR A 73 16.84 8.35 5.92
CA THR A 73 17.63 8.94 7.04
C THR A 73 16.77 9.66 8.07
N LEU A 74 15.55 10.10 7.72
CA LEU A 74 14.66 10.78 8.63
C LEU A 74 14.11 9.82 9.68
N THR A 75 13.97 10.30 10.90
CA THR A 75 13.34 9.57 12.00
C THR A 75 11.88 9.99 12.20
N VAL A 76 11.14 9.25 13.01
CA VAL A 76 9.76 9.60 13.39
C VAL A 76 9.66 10.89 14.23
N LEU A 77 10.79 11.39 14.76
CA LEU A 77 10.85 12.62 15.52
C LEU A 77 11.07 13.86 14.62
N ASP A 78 11.48 13.66 13.38
CA ASP A 78 11.71 14.74 12.43
C ASP A 78 10.43 15.55 12.21
N PRO A 79 10.49 16.90 12.25
CA PRO A 79 9.32 17.76 12.03
C PRO A 79 8.63 17.51 10.68
N PHE A 80 9.41 17.26 9.62
CA PHE A 80 8.87 16.93 8.29
C PHE A 80 8.04 15.64 8.35
N VAL A 81 8.56 14.57 8.95
CA VAL A 81 7.86 13.30 9.13
C VAL A 81 6.61 13.46 10.00
N ARG A 82 6.72 14.20 11.10
CA ARG A 82 5.60 14.46 12.01
C ARG A 82 4.47 15.27 11.38
N GLY A 83 4.76 16.05 10.34
CA GLY A 83 3.76 16.80 9.60
C GLY A 83 2.66 15.88 9.03
N PHE A 84 3.03 14.71 8.51
CA PHE A 84 2.10 13.77 7.87
C PHE A 84 1.12 13.08 8.83
N ASN A 85 1.49 12.92 10.11
CA ASN A 85 0.57 12.33 11.11
C ASN A 85 -0.16 13.38 11.96
N LYS A 86 0.19 14.67 11.80
CA LYS A 86 -0.42 15.79 12.51
C LYS A 86 -1.38 16.60 11.65
N ASN A 87 -1.33 16.51 10.32
CA ASN A 87 -2.28 17.16 9.43
C ASN A 87 -3.69 16.55 9.59
N GLU A 88 -4.72 17.19 9.03
CA GLU A 88 -6.12 16.76 9.15
C GLU A 88 -6.31 15.29 8.71
N ALA A 89 -5.72 14.90 7.57
CA ALA A 89 -5.81 13.53 7.07
C ALA A 89 -5.11 12.52 8.00
N GLY A 90 -3.94 12.86 8.56
CA GLY A 90 -3.25 12.04 9.55
C GLY A 90 -4.05 11.87 10.84
N GLN A 91 -4.70 12.93 11.33
CA GLN A 91 -5.59 12.87 12.49
C GLN A 91 -6.84 12.03 12.19
N PHE A 92 -7.40 12.15 10.99
CA PHE A 92 -8.48 11.27 10.54
C PHE A 92 -8.06 9.81 10.57
N LEU A 93 -6.93 9.44 9.97
CA LEU A 93 -6.42 8.07 10.01
C LEU A 93 -6.20 7.60 11.44
N LYS A 94 -5.69 8.46 12.32
CA LYS A 94 -5.51 8.15 13.74
C LYS A 94 -6.83 7.86 14.45
N SER A 95 -7.91 8.57 14.11
CA SER A 95 -9.24 8.33 14.69
C SER A 95 -9.83 6.96 14.28
N LYS A 96 -9.34 6.37 13.18
CA LYS A 96 -9.77 5.05 12.68
C LYS A 96 -8.92 3.89 13.20
N LYS A 97 -7.85 4.19 13.95
CA LYS A 97 -6.95 3.15 14.48
C LYS A 97 -7.67 2.27 15.50
N THR A 98 -7.61 0.97 15.27
CA THR A 98 -8.06 -0.09 16.17
C THR A 98 -6.94 -1.11 16.37
N GLU A 99 -7.17 -2.16 17.15
CA GLU A 99 -6.21 -3.26 17.27
C GLU A 99 -6.00 -4.05 15.97
N VAL A 100 -7.00 -4.04 15.08
CA VAL A 100 -6.95 -4.70 13.77
C VAL A 100 -6.10 -3.89 12.79
N ILE A 101 -6.08 -2.56 12.89
CA ILE A 101 -5.36 -1.68 11.97
C ILE A 101 -3.89 -1.57 12.39
N SER A 102 -3.00 -2.24 11.67
CA SER A 102 -1.54 -2.21 11.92
C SER A 102 -0.88 -0.96 11.34
N GLU A 103 -1.28 -0.55 10.14
CA GLU A 103 -0.81 0.67 9.49
C GLU A 103 -1.89 1.33 8.65
N ALA A 104 -1.72 2.61 8.32
CA ALA A 104 -2.49 3.27 7.27
C ALA A 104 -1.68 4.43 6.69
N PHE A 105 -1.74 4.60 5.38
CA PHE A 105 -1.16 5.75 4.70
C PHE A 105 -1.94 6.14 3.45
N LEU A 106 -1.96 7.44 3.19
CA LEU A 106 -2.59 8.10 2.07
C LEU A 106 -1.52 8.61 1.12
N SER A 107 -1.69 8.40 -0.18
CA SER A 107 -0.79 8.89 -1.23
C SER A 107 -1.57 9.67 -2.29
N GLY A 108 -0.93 10.71 -2.83
CA GLY A 108 -1.41 11.43 -4.01
C GLY A 108 -1.26 10.62 -5.30
N ALA A 109 -1.64 11.19 -6.43
CA ALA A 109 -1.53 10.56 -7.76
C ALA A 109 -0.08 10.23 -8.16
N ASP A 110 0.88 10.95 -7.62
CA ASP A 110 2.32 10.76 -7.80
C ASP A 110 2.91 9.61 -6.94
N GLY A 111 2.08 9.02 -6.06
CA GLY A 111 2.47 7.98 -5.10
C GLY A 111 3.20 8.51 -3.86
N LEU A 112 3.41 9.83 -3.74
CA LEU A 112 4.04 10.44 -2.57
C LEU A 112 3.07 10.49 -1.39
N LYS A 113 3.62 10.66 -0.17
CA LYS A 113 2.82 10.66 1.05
C LYS A 113 2.04 11.95 1.24
N VAL A 114 0.75 11.81 1.52
CA VAL A 114 -0.15 12.88 1.97
C VAL A 114 -0.36 12.81 3.48
N ALA A 115 -0.54 11.61 4.01
CA ALA A 115 -0.70 11.36 5.45
C ALA A 115 -0.38 9.90 5.79
N PHE A 116 -0.10 9.62 7.07
CA PHE A 116 0.07 8.25 7.57
C PHE A 116 -0.11 8.15 9.09
N LEU A 117 -0.34 6.94 9.60
CA LEU A 117 -0.29 6.63 11.04
C LEU A 117 1.15 6.58 11.55
N ALA A 118 2.02 5.92 10.80
CA ALA A 118 3.44 5.77 11.10
C ALA A 118 4.27 5.95 9.83
N LYS A 119 5.53 6.35 9.99
CA LYS A 119 6.48 6.52 8.88
C LYS A 119 6.64 5.21 8.13
N THR A 120 6.39 5.26 6.82
CA THR A 120 6.58 4.12 5.92
C THR A 120 8.04 3.98 5.48
N THR A 121 8.46 2.79 5.07
CA THR A 121 9.81 2.54 4.54
C THR A 121 10.07 3.32 3.24
N ASN A 122 9.04 3.45 2.38
CA ASN A 122 9.15 4.13 1.09
C ASN A 122 8.51 5.51 1.12
N TRP A 123 9.21 6.50 0.53
CA TRP A 123 8.67 7.84 0.29
C TRP A 123 7.56 7.82 -0.76
N SER A 124 7.80 7.12 -1.89
CA SER A 124 6.79 6.94 -2.94
C SER A 124 6.39 5.47 -3.07
N HIS A 125 5.12 5.24 -3.37
CA HIS A 125 4.59 3.91 -3.74
C HIS A 125 4.21 3.80 -5.22
N LYS A 126 4.55 4.79 -6.04
CA LYS A 126 4.38 4.71 -7.51
C LYS A 126 5.14 3.50 -8.05
N GLY A 127 4.54 2.73 -8.93
CA GLY A 127 5.11 1.47 -9.45
C GLY A 127 4.91 0.26 -8.51
N LYS A 128 4.13 0.42 -7.43
CA LYS A 128 3.77 -0.70 -6.54
C LYS A 128 2.28 -1.04 -6.71
N PRO A 129 1.89 -2.34 -6.72
CA PRO A 129 0.49 -2.75 -6.91
C PRO A 129 -0.48 -2.06 -5.95
N LYS A 130 -0.09 -1.88 -4.67
CA LYS A 130 -0.87 -1.17 -3.65
C LYS A 130 -1.15 0.32 -3.96
N HIS A 131 -0.49 0.90 -4.97
CA HIS A 131 -0.77 2.24 -5.47
C HIS A 131 -1.35 2.20 -6.87
N ASP A 132 -0.74 1.42 -7.77
CA ASP A 132 -1.09 1.44 -9.20
C ASP A 132 -2.47 0.81 -9.47
N GLU A 133 -2.88 -0.23 -8.73
CA GLU A 133 -4.22 -0.81 -8.84
C GLU A 133 -5.32 0.19 -8.41
N PRO A 134 -5.22 0.87 -7.23
CA PRO A 134 -6.12 1.96 -6.90
C PRO A 134 -6.15 3.08 -7.93
N MET A 135 -5.00 3.48 -8.48
CA MET A 135 -4.95 4.51 -9.54
C MET A 135 -5.62 4.05 -10.84
N SER A 136 -5.80 2.75 -11.05
CA SER A 136 -6.63 2.20 -12.13
C SER A 136 -8.12 2.04 -11.76
N GLY A 137 -8.53 2.49 -10.58
CA GLY A 137 -9.90 2.42 -10.08
C GLY A 137 -10.25 1.08 -9.40
N LYS A 138 -9.27 0.22 -9.15
CA LYS A 138 -9.48 -1.10 -8.54
C LYS A 138 -9.14 -1.09 -7.06
N THR A 139 -9.74 -2.00 -6.32
CA THR A 139 -9.27 -2.39 -4.98
C THR A 139 -8.20 -3.47 -5.11
N TRP A 140 -7.17 -3.36 -4.29
CA TRP A 140 -6.11 -4.36 -4.20
C TRP A 140 -6.04 -4.94 -2.79
N GLN A 141 -5.89 -6.26 -2.70
CA GLN A 141 -5.57 -6.99 -1.47
C GLN A 141 -4.24 -7.68 -1.66
N GLY A 142 -3.29 -7.38 -0.76
CA GLY A 142 -1.98 -8.02 -0.75
C GLY A 142 -2.02 -9.43 -0.16
N PRO A 143 -0.95 -10.19 -0.35
CA PRO A 143 -0.75 -11.44 0.38
C PRO A 143 -0.59 -11.18 1.88
N VAL A 144 -0.69 -12.26 2.68
CA VAL A 144 -0.25 -12.21 4.07
C VAL A 144 1.27 -12.18 4.10
N GLU A 145 1.81 -11.16 4.73
CA GLU A 145 3.25 -10.95 4.88
C GLU A 145 3.59 -10.79 6.37
N VAL A 146 4.82 -11.10 6.74
CA VAL A 146 5.35 -10.74 8.06
C VAL A 146 5.88 -9.31 7.97
N ASP A 147 5.32 -8.41 8.77
CA ASP A 147 5.84 -7.04 8.89
C ASP A 147 7.21 -7.07 9.57
N GLU A 148 8.25 -6.63 8.86
CA GLU A 148 9.63 -6.68 9.34
C GLU A 148 9.87 -5.81 10.59
N SER A 149 9.04 -4.80 10.82
CA SER A 149 9.18 -3.88 11.95
C SER A 149 8.53 -4.42 13.23
N THR A 150 7.46 -5.20 13.09
CA THR A 150 6.68 -5.71 14.23
C THR A 150 6.76 -7.23 14.41
N GLY A 151 7.21 -7.97 13.39
CA GLY A 151 7.19 -9.42 13.35
C GLY A 151 5.79 -10.04 13.27
N LEU A 152 4.75 -9.23 13.06
CA LEU A 152 3.36 -9.68 13.01
C LEU A 152 2.92 -9.98 11.58
N GLN A 153 2.09 -11.02 11.44
CA GLN A 153 1.42 -11.29 10.16
C GLN A 153 0.38 -10.21 9.88
N GLN A 154 0.50 -9.59 8.72
CA GLN A 154 -0.44 -8.59 8.22
C GLN A 154 -0.76 -8.85 6.75
N LEU A 155 -1.88 -8.32 6.31
CA LEU A 155 -2.19 -8.12 4.91
C LEU A 155 -2.55 -6.65 4.67
N GLN A 156 -2.32 -6.16 3.47
CA GLN A 156 -2.66 -4.79 3.11
C GLN A 156 -3.85 -4.76 2.17
N ILE A 157 -4.75 -3.81 2.41
CA ILE A 157 -5.82 -3.44 1.49
C ILE A 157 -5.50 -2.06 0.94
N ALA A 158 -5.65 -1.87 -0.36
CA ALA A 158 -5.50 -0.58 -1.00
C ALA A 158 -6.73 -0.25 -1.84
N VAL A 159 -7.24 0.96 -1.67
CA VAL A 159 -8.45 1.44 -2.35
C VAL A 159 -8.20 2.81 -2.99
N PRO A 160 -8.91 3.14 -4.09
CA PRO A 160 -8.80 4.45 -4.71
C PRO A 160 -9.45 5.52 -3.83
N VAL A 161 -8.81 6.69 -3.78
CA VAL A 161 -9.45 7.94 -3.35
C VAL A 161 -10.01 8.59 -4.61
N ILE A 162 -11.32 8.82 -4.63
CA ILE A 162 -12.02 9.33 -5.80
C ILE A 162 -12.26 10.84 -5.67
N GLU A 163 -11.80 11.61 -6.66
CA GLU A 163 -12.08 13.03 -6.80
C GLU A 163 -12.66 13.31 -8.20
N GLY A 164 -13.82 13.97 -8.25
CA GLY A 164 -14.50 14.25 -9.52
C GLY A 164 -14.83 13.00 -10.35
N GLY A 165 -15.09 11.85 -9.71
CA GLY A 165 -15.41 10.59 -10.38
C GLY A 165 -14.19 9.81 -10.92
N LYS A 166 -12.96 10.24 -10.61
CA LYS A 166 -11.71 9.61 -11.06
C LYS A 166 -10.79 9.30 -9.89
N PRO A 167 -9.97 8.23 -9.97
CA PRO A 167 -8.92 7.99 -9.01
C PRO A 167 -7.93 9.16 -8.96
N ALA A 168 -7.74 9.73 -7.79
CA ALA A 168 -6.86 10.86 -7.53
C ALA A 168 -5.71 10.50 -6.58
N GLY A 169 -5.81 9.38 -5.88
CA GLY A 169 -4.82 8.89 -4.95
C GLY A 169 -5.16 7.49 -4.47
N SER A 170 -4.38 6.99 -3.51
CA SER A 170 -4.59 5.67 -2.91
C SER A 170 -4.54 5.74 -1.38
N LEU A 171 -5.48 5.04 -0.74
CA LEU A 171 -5.45 4.74 0.68
C LEU A 171 -5.05 3.30 0.87
N VAL A 172 -3.98 3.05 1.60
CA VAL A 172 -3.49 1.72 1.97
C VAL A 172 -3.66 1.53 3.47
N VAL A 173 -4.23 0.39 3.86
CA VAL A 173 -4.44 0.01 5.25
C VAL A 173 -3.94 -1.41 5.48
N GLY A 174 -3.06 -1.58 6.44
CA GLY A 174 -2.58 -2.88 6.92
C GLY A 174 -3.49 -3.43 8.01
N LEU A 175 -3.84 -4.70 7.88
CA LEU A 175 -4.66 -5.44 8.84
C LEU A 175 -3.82 -6.52 9.54
N SER A 176 -3.82 -6.54 10.86
CA SER A 176 -3.19 -7.60 11.65
C SER A 176 -4.02 -8.88 11.56
N VAL A 177 -3.49 -9.92 10.91
CA VAL A 177 -4.20 -11.19 10.71
C VAL A 177 -4.52 -11.87 12.04
N SER A 178 -3.65 -11.76 13.04
CA SER A 178 -3.87 -12.33 14.38
C SER A 178 -5.04 -11.68 15.14
N LYS A 179 -5.39 -10.43 14.80
CA LYS A 179 -6.50 -9.68 15.38
C LYS A 179 -7.82 -9.83 14.61
N LEU A 180 -7.77 -10.43 13.43
CA LEU A 180 -8.93 -10.83 12.64
C LEU A 180 -9.48 -12.21 13.04
N LYS A 181 -8.75 -12.98 13.85
CA LYS A 181 -9.19 -14.32 14.32
C LYS A 181 -10.37 -14.26 15.28
#